data_307b5b78ac5c62230040c0bc832b256f
#
_entry.id   307b5b78ac5c62230040c0bc832b256f
#
_cell.length_a   1.000
_cell.length_b   1.000
_cell.length_c   1.000
_cell.angle_alpha   90.00
_cell.angle_beta   90.00
_cell.angle_gamma   90.00
#
_symmetry.space_group_name_H-M   'P 1'
#
loop_
_entity.id
_entity.type
_entity.pdbx_description
1 polymer ?
#
loop_
_entity_poly.entity_id
_entity_poly.type
_entity_poly.pdbx_seq_one_letter_code
_entity_poly.pdbx_strand_id
1 'polypeptide(L)'
;MKAFLGALEFQENEYEELKELYESLKTKQKPHTLFISCVDSRVVPNLITGTKPGELYVIRNMGNVIPPKTSYKESLSTMAGIEYAIVHVGVQNLIICGHSDCGACGSIHLINDGTTKAKTPYIADWIQFLEPIKEELKNHPQFSNHFAKRSWLTERLNVRLQLNNLLSYDFIQERVMNNELKIFGWHYIIETGRIYNYNFESHFFEPIEETIKQRKSHENF
;
A
#
# COMPACT_ATOMS: atom_id res chain seq x y z
N MET A 1 -9.51 25.04 11.44
CA MET A 1 -8.57 26.08 11.88
C MET A 1 -7.13 25.58 11.95
N LYS A 2 -6.81 24.47 12.67
CA LYS A 2 -5.42 23.98 12.80
C LYS A 2 -4.70 23.74 11.46
N ALA A 3 -5.37 23.15 10.47
CA ALA A 3 -4.80 22.93 9.13
C ALA A 3 -4.48 24.22 8.37
N PHE A 4 -5.28 25.29 8.57
CA PHE A 4 -5.02 26.60 7.96
C PHE A 4 -3.77 27.26 8.53
N LEU A 5 -3.59 27.16 9.86
CA LEU A 5 -2.38 27.67 10.51
C LEU A 5 -1.13 26.89 10.06
N GLY A 6 -1.25 25.57 9.91
CA GLY A 6 -0.16 24.77 9.36
C GLY A 6 0.18 25.11 7.91
N ALA A 7 -0.83 25.43 7.08
CA ALA A 7 -0.58 25.87 5.71
C ALA A 7 0.14 27.24 5.66
N LEU A 8 -0.18 28.14 6.57
CA LEU A 8 0.50 29.43 6.68
C LEU A 8 1.95 29.24 7.14
N GLU A 9 2.18 28.44 8.16
CA GLU A 9 3.52 28.09 8.65
C GLU A 9 4.38 27.47 7.55
N PHE A 10 3.81 26.56 6.75
CA PHE A 10 4.49 25.99 5.60
C PHE A 10 4.90 27.07 4.59
N GLN A 11 4.01 28.00 4.26
CA GLN A 11 4.30 29.07 3.30
C GLN A 11 5.36 30.06 3.78
N GLU A 12 5.36 30.39 5.08
CA GLU A 12 6.21 31.44 5.64
C GLU A 12 7.60 30.90 6.04
N ASN A 13 7.71 29.63 6.40
CA ASN A 13 8.92 29.08 7.01
C ASN A 13 9.42 27.81 6.29
N GLU A 14 8.65 26.71 6.31
CA GLU A 14 9.13 25.39 5.83
C GLU A 14 9.40 25.39 4.32
N TYR A 15 8.63 26.14 3.52
CA TYR A 15 8.81 26.19 2.08
C TYR A 15 10.18 26.77 1.66
N GLU A 16 10.70 27.74 2.39
CA GLU A 16 12.02 28.33 2.04
C GLU A 16 13.15 27.30 2.13
N GLU A 17 13.08 26.35 3.06
CA GLU A 17 14.04 25.23 3.16
C GLU A 17 13.93 24.26 1.98
N LEU A 18 12.75 24.15 1.37
CA LEU A 18 12.43 23.25 0.27
C LEU A 18 12.38 23.94 -1.10
N LYS A 19 12.60 25.26 -1.15
CA LYS A 19 12.40 26.08 -2.34
C LYS A 19 13.17 25.60 -3.56
N GLU A 20 14.45 25.35 -3.42
CA GLU A 20 15.29 24.85 -4.52
C GLU A 20 14.79 23.50 -5.06
N LEU A 21 14.35 22.60 -4.16
CA LEU A 21 13.75 21.35 -4.54
C LEU A 21 12.46 21.53 -5.35
N TYR A 22 11.52 22.36 -4.86
CA TYR A 22 10.27 22.61 -5.57
C TYR A 22 10.48 23.34 -6.88
N GLU A 23 11.41 24.28 -6.95
CA GLU A 23 11.79 24.92 -8.21
C GLU A 23 12.32 23.92 -9.23
N SER A 24 13.11 22.95 -8.81
CA SER A 24 13.60 21.88 -9.69
C SER A 24 12.47 20.95 -10.18
N LEU A 25 11.39 20.81 -9.42
CA LEU A 25 10.24 19.95 -9.69
C LEU A 25 9.08 20.66 -10.42
N LYS A 26 9.12 21.98 -10.56
CA LYS A 26 7.96 22.79 -11.01
C LYS A 26 7.35 22.40 -12.36
N THR A 27 8.13 21.82 -13.25
CA THR A 27 7.68 21.44 -14.61
C THR A 27 7.67 19.94 -14.87
N LYS A 28 8.22 19.13 -13.96
CA LYS A 28 8.30 17.67 -14.11
C LYS A 28 8.35 16.99 -12.75
N GLN A 29 7.79 15.81 -12.68
CA GLN A 29 7.98 14.90 -11.57
C GLN A 29 8.75 13.66 -12.05
N LYS A 30 9.57 13.09 -11.19
CA LYS A 30 10.32 11.86 -11.46
C LYS A 30 10.41 11.01 -10.20
N PRO A 31 9.28 10.56 -9.63
CA PRO A 31 9.30 9.66 -8.49
C PRO A 31 9.92 8.32 -8.90
N HIS A 32 10.73 7.77 -8.02
CA HIS A 32 11.34 6.46 -8.25
C HIS A 32 10.45 5.29 -7.81
N THR A 33 9.44 5.57 -6.97
CA THR A 33 8.61 4.53 -6.34
C THR A 33 7.14 4.93 -6.33
N LEU A 34 6.28 4.02 -6.78
CA LEU A 34 4.85 4.03 -6.51
C LEU A 34 4.61 3.39 -5.14
N PHE A 35 4.03 4.16 -4.21
CA PHE A 35 3.70 3.69 -2.87
C PHE A 35 2.18 3.64 -2.70
N ILE A 36 1.63 2.42 -2.52
CA ILE A 36 0.20 2.19 -2.35
C ILE A 36 -0.07 1.82 -0.90
N SER A 37 -0.89 2.61 -0.20
CA SER A 37 -1.16 2.40 1.23
C SER A 37 -2.61 2.70 1.62
N CYS A 38 -2.92 2.33 2.87
CA CYS A 38 -4.21 2.70 3.46
C CYS A 38 -4.35 4.22 3.64
N VAL A 39 -5.60 4.72 3.60
CA VAL A 39 -5.94 6.11 3.96
C VAL A 39 -5.87 6.39 5.46
N ASP A 40 -5.56 5.39 6.29
CA ASP A 40 -5.39 5.52 7.74
C ASP A 40 -4.43 6.67 8.07
N SER A 41 -4.88 7.60 8.91
CA SER A 41 -4.13 8.83 9.21
C SER A 41 -2.76 8.60 9.88
N ARG A 42 -2.55 7.41 10.44
CA ARG A 42 -1.28 7.01 11.07
C ARG A 42 -0.24 6.52 10.06
N VAL A 43 -0.65 6.27 8.82
CA VAL A 43 0.24 5.83 7.72
C VAL A 43 0.62 7.04 6.90
N VAL A 44 1.87 7.50 7.01
CA VAL A 44 2.40 8.65 6.29
C VAL A 44 3.58 8.19 5.43
N PRO A 45 3.38 7.92 4.13
CA PRO A 45 4.39 7.29 3.27
C PRO A 45 5.76 7.96 3.28
N ASN A 46 5.80 9.27 3.10
CA ASN A 46 7.07 10.02 3.09
C ASN A 46 7.80 9.96 4.43
N LEU A 47 7.07 10.00 5.56
CA LEU A 47 7.66 9.87 6.89
C LEU A 47 8.26 8.46 7.10
N ILE A 48 7.51 7.42 6.72
CA ILE A 48 7.92 6.01 6.89
C ILE A 48 9.17 5.69 6.04
N THR A 49 9.29 6.31 4.88
CA THR A 49 10.39 6.05 3.93
C THR A 49 11.52 7.07 4.01
N GLY A 50 11.36 8.16 4.77
CA GLY A 50 12.33 9.25 4.83
C GLY A 50 12.48 10.01 3.49
N THR A 51 11.49 9.94 2.61
CA THR A 51 11.54 10.54 1.27
C THR A 51 11.07 11.98 1.26
N LYS A 52 11.65 12.75 0.32
CA LYS A 52 11.31 14.15 0.06
C LYS A 52 10.16 14.29 -0.94
N PRO A 53 9.56 15.48 -1.06
CA PRO A 53 8.61 15.77 -2.12
C PRO A 53 9.17 15.42 -3.52
N GLY A 54 8.36 14.77 -4.35
CA GLY A 54 8.74 14.37 -5.70
C GLY A 54 9.38 12.98 -5.83
N GLU A 55 9.79 12.34 -4.73
CA GLU A 55 10.44 11.02 -4.74
C GLU A 55 9.45 9.84 -4.76
N LEU A 56 8.25 10.03 -4.18
CA LEU A 56 7.19 9.04 -4.22
C LEU A 56 6.00 9.49 -5.08
N TYR A 57 5.43 8.55 -5.82
CA TYR A 57 4.08 8.65 -6.34
C TYR A 57 3.16 7.89 -5.39
N VAL A 58 2.23 8.58 -4.71
CA VAL A 58 1.46 7.98 -3.61
C VAL A 58 0.01 7.78 -4.01
N ILE A 59 -0.48 6.55 -3.86
CA ILE A 59 -1.90 6.19 -3.98
C ILE A 59 -2.38 5.70 -2.62
N ARG A 60 -3.52 6.23 -2.16
CA ARG A 60 -4.12 5.83 -0.89
C ARG A 60 -5.60 5.55 -1.07
N ASN A 61 -6.03 4.40 -0.55
CA ASN A 61 -7.44 4.03 -0.47
C ASN A 61 -7.71 3.23 0.81
N MET A 62 -8.97 2.97 1.13
CA MET A 62 -9.32 2.18 2.31
C MET A 62 -8.80 0.75 2.18
N GLY A 63 -7.84 0.37 3.05
CA GLY A 63 -7.25 -0.98 3.07
C GLY A 63 -6.21 -1.25 1.99
N ASN A 64 -5.60 -0.23 1.36
CA ASN A 64 -4.58 -0.40 0.30
C ASN A 64 -4.99 -1.37 -0.81
N VAL A 65 -6.29 -1.39 -1.14
CA VAL A 65 -6.90 -2.35 -2.07
C VAL A 65 -6.52 -2.07 -3.51
N ILE A 66 -6.18 -3.13 -4.22
CA ILE A 66 -6.06 -3.17 -5.68
C ILE A 66 -7.18 -4.07 -6.20
N PRO A 67 -8.09 -3.55 -7.03
CA PRO A 67 -9.16 -4.37 -7.59
C PRO A 67 -8.56 -5.49 -8.44
N PRO A 68 -9.14 -6.70 -8.45
CA PRO A 68 -8.71 -7.73 -9.37
C PRO A 68 -8.99 -7.30 -10.82
N LYS A 69 -8.22 -7.81 -11.78
CA LYS A 69 -8.33 -7.46 -13.22
C LYS A 69 -9.76 -7.61 -13.76
N THR A 70 -10.54 -8.55 -13.21
CA THR A 70 -11.94 -8.79 -13.59
C THR A 70 -12.90 -7.68 -13.16
N SER A 71 -12.54 -6.90 -12.14
CA SER A 71 -13.39 -5.86 -11.51
C SER A 71 -12.72 -4.47 -11.51
N TYR A 72 -11.74 -4.21 -12.36
CA TYR A 72 -11.02 -2.92 -12.35
C TYR A 72 -11.93 -1.71 -12.59
N LYS A 73 -13.02 -1.87 -13.32
CA LYS A 73 -13.98 -0.79 -13.60
C LYS A 73 -14.67 -0.26 -12.35
N GLU A 74 -14.79 -1.08 -11.32
CA GLU A 74 -15.39 -0.71 -10.03
C GLU A 74 -14.46 0.17 -9.18
N SER A 75 -13.18 0.23 -9.53
CA SER A 75 -12.17 1.08 -8.87
C SER A 75 -11.23 1.73 -9.90
N LEU A 76 -11.82 2.35 -10.92
CA LEU A 76 -11.09 2.95 -12.03
C LEU A 76 -10.04 3.98 -11.58
N SER A 77 -10.35 4.79 -10.57
CA SER A 77 -9.43 5.81 -10.05
C SER A 77 -8.11 5.21 -9.55
N THR A 78 -8.17 4.11 -8.79
CA THR A 78 -6.97 3.41 -8.31
C THR A 78 -6.14 2.87 -9.48
N MET A 79 -6.81 2.23 -10.43
CA MET A 79 -6.10 1.62 -11.57
C MET A 79 -5.53 2.66 -12.53
N ALA A 80 -6.25 3.75 -12.80
CA ALA A 80 -5.73 4.85 -13.61
C ALA A 80 -4.47 5.47 -12.99
N GLY A 81 -4.43 5.63 -11.66
CA GLY A 81 -3.25 6.11 -10.96
C GLY A 81 -2.07 5.14 -11.04
N ILE A 82 -2.32 3.84 -10.92
CA ILE A 82 -1.29 2.79 -11.06
C ILE A 82 -0.73 2.76 -12.48
N GLU A 83 -1.60 2.73 -13.49
CA GLU A 83 -1.19 2.73 -14.89
C GLU A 83 -0.39 3.99 -15.24
N TYR A 84 -0.84 5.16 -14.80
CA TYR A 84 -0.13 6.42 -15.01
C TYR A 84 1.28 6.38 -14.39
N ALA A 85 1.40 5.93 -13.15
CA ALA A 85 2.69 5.84 -12.46
C ALA A 85 3.67 4.89 -13.17
N ILE A 86 3.19 3.74 -13.63
CA ILE A 86 4.04 2.71 -14.25
C ILE A 86 4.34 3.02 -15.70
N VAL A 87 3.32 3.40 -16.50
CA VAL A 87 3.45 3.53 -17.96
C VAL A 87 3.96 4.90 -18.36
N HIS A 88 3.45 5.98 -17.74
CA HIS A 88 3.78 7.36 -18.13
C HIS A 88 4.89 7.97 -17.30
N VAL A 89 4.86 7.80 -15.97
CA VAL A 89 5.89 8.33 -15.08
C VAL A 89 7.14 7.45 -15.10
N GLY A 90 6.97 6.13 -15.23
CA GLY A 90 8.07 5.18 -15.34
C GLY A 90 8.74 4.89 -14.00
N VAL A 91 7.95 4.72 -12.93
CA VAL A 91 8.48 4.32 -11.62
C VAL A 91 9.16 2.95 -11.71
N GLN A 92 10.26 2.78 -11.00
CA GLN A 92 11.06 1.55 -11.00
C GLN A 92 10.72 0.60 -9.86
N ASN A 93 10.06 1.12 -8.81
CA ASN A 93 9.66 0.32 -7.67
C ASN A 93 8.17 0.53 -7.37
N LEU A 94 7.53 -0.52 -6.86
CA LEU A 94 6.17 -0.49 -6.38
C LEU A 94 6.11 -1.14 -5.00
N ILE A 95 5.57 -0.42 -4.02
CA ILE A 95 5.39 -0.90 -2.66
C ILE A 95 3.89 -0.92 -2.34
N ILE A 96 3.36 -2.08 -1.95
CA ILE A 96 2.06 -2.19 -1.30
C ILE A 96 2.31 -2.25 0.19
N CYS A 97 1.79 -1.27 0.92
CA CYS A 97 1.99 -1.15 2.36
C CYS A 97 0.67 -1.32 3.12
N GLY A 98 0.47 -2.50 3.71
CA GLY A 98 -0.51 -2.73 4.76
C GLY A 98 0.02 -2.29 6.12
N HIS A 99 -0.85 -2.27 7.13
CA HIS A 99 -0.47 -1.83 8.47
C HIS A 99 -1.24 -2.57 9.57
N SER A 100 -0.70 -2.56 10.80
CA SER A 100 -1.39 -3.08 11.98
C SER A 100 -2.64 -2.27 12.32
N ASP A 101 -3.64 -2.94 12.88
CA ASP A 101 -4.93 -2.33 13.29
C ASP A 101 -5.65 -1.62 12.12
N CYS A 102 -5.65 -2.24 10.95
CA CYS A 102 -6.32 -1.70 9.76
C CYS A 102 -7.83 -1.85 9.85
N GLY A 103 -8.58 -0.74 9.84
CA GLY A 103 -10.03 -0.74 9.90
C GLY A 103 -10.71 -1.50 8.75
N ALA A 104 -10.14 -1.47 7.54
CA ALA A 104 -10.65 -2.24 6.41
C ALA A 104 -10.49 -3.76 6.66
N CYS A 105 -9.33 -4.21 7.13
CA CYS A 105 -9.11 -5.61 7.49
C CYS A 105 -9.99 -6.03 8.67
N GLY A 106 -10.21 -5.16 9.65
CA GLY A 106 -11.14 -5.38 10.77
C GLY A 106 -12.59 -5.52 10.32
N SER A 107 -12.98 -4.92 9.20
CA SER A 107 -14.35 -4.94 8.67
C SER A 107 -14.67 -6.18 7.83
N ILE A 108 -13.75 -7.11 7.66
CA ILE A 108 -13.93 -8.28 6.77
C ILE A 108 -15.13 -9.17 7.18
N HIS A 109 -15.49 -9.19 8.47
CA HIS A 109 -16.64 -9.92 8.97
C HIS A 109 -17.98 -9.31 8.52
N LEU A 110 -17.99 -8.03 8.10
CA LEU A 110 -19.15 -7.31 7.61
C LEU A 110 -19.44 -7.57 6.13
N ILE A 111 -18.57 -8.30 5.43
CA ILE A 111 -18.82 -8.70 4.04
C ILE A 111 -20.09 -9.53 3.96
N ASN A 112 -21.00 -9.12 3.05
CA ASN A 112 -22.33 -9.70 2.89
C ASN A 112 -23.29 -9.48 4.09
N ASP A 113 -22.98 -8.56 5.01
CA ASP A 113 -23.92 -8.14 6.06
C ASP A 113 -24.91 -7.10 5.52
N GLY A 114 -26.18 -7.48 5.45
CA GLY A 114 -27.24 -6.61 4.94
C GLY A 114 -27.43 -5.33 5.76
N THR A 115 -27.16 -5.35 7.07
CA THR A 115 -27.26 -4.17 7.94
C THR A 115 -26.16 -3.16 7.59
N THR A 116 -24.95 -3.62 7.33
CA THR A 116 -23.83 -2.78 6.87
C THR A 116 -24.16 -2.14 5.53
N LYS A 117 -24.67 -2.92 4.58
CA LYS A 117 -25.06 -2.41 3.26
C LYS A 117 -26.13 -1.34 3.34
N ALA A 118 -27.10 -1.47 4.24
CA ALA A 118 -28.17 -0.49 4.43
C ALA A 118 -27.68 0.85 5.03
N LYS A 119 -26.67 0.80 5.91
CA LYS A 119 -26.15 1.99 6.63
C LYS A 119 -24.98 2.66 5.91
N THR A 120 -24.09 1.88 5.32
CA THR A 120 -22.84 2.33 4.70
C THR A 120 -22.59 1.59 3.39
N PRO A 121 -23.39 1.85 2.34
CA PRO A 121 -23.36 1.08 1.09
C PRO A 121 -21.98 1.11 0.41
N TYR A 122 -21.33 2.26 0.40
CA TYR A 122 -20.02 2.39 -0.24
C TYR A 122 -18.92 1.58 0.46
N ILE A 123 -18.95 1.52 1.79
CA ILE A 123 -18.01 0.67 2.56
C ILE A 123 -18.34 -0.80 2.29
N ALA A 124 -19.63 -1.17 2.31
CA ALA A 124 -20.06 -2.54 2.07
C ALA A 124 -19.63 -3.05 0.68
N ASP A 125 -19.77 -2.22 -0.35
CA ASP A 125 -19.37 -2.58 -1.71
C ASP A 125 -17.82 -2.62 -1.83
N TRP A 126 -17.12 -1.70 -1.19
CA TRP A 126 -15.65 -1.66 -1.22
C TRP A 126 -14.99 -2.87 -0.54
N ILE A 127 -15.47 -3.28 0.63
CA ILE A 127 -14.87 -4.40 1.36
C ILE A 127 -15.07 -5.76 0.67
N GLN A 128 -15.95 -5.87 -0.34
CA GLN A 128 -16.09 -7.09 -1.15
C GLN A 128 -14.77 -7.49 -1.82
N PHE A 129 -13.90 -6.53 -2.16
CA PHE A 129 -12.58 -6.85 -2.68
C PHE A 129 -11.70 -7.66 -1.71
N LEU A 130 -12.06 -7.70 -0.42
CA LEU A 130 -11.36 -8.48 0.62
C LEU A 130 -12.00 -9.87 0.87
N GLU A 131 -13.07 -10.23 0.14
CA GLU A 131 -13.75 -11.51 0.32
C GLU A 131 -12.81 -12.74 0.22
N PRO A 132 -11.82 -12.78 -0.68
CA PRO A 132 -10.88 -13.90 -0.72
C PRO A 132 -10.12 -14.12 0.60
N ILE A 133 -9.86 -13.05 1.36
CA ILE A 133 -9.23 -13.17 2.68
C ILE A 133 -10.19 -13.80 3.69
N LYS A 134 -11.47 -13.40 3.64
CA LYS A 134 -12.51 -13.99 4.51
C LYS A 134 -12.62 -15.49 4.30
N GLU A 135 -12.57 -15.94 3.05
CA GLU A 135 -12.57 -17.36 2.72
C GLU A 135 -11.28 -18.07 3.20
N GLU A 136 -10.12 -17.45 2.98
CA GLU A 136 -8.85 -18.03 3.42
C GLU A 136 -8.76 -18.17 4.95
N LEU A 137 -9.30 -17.23 5.71
CA LEU A 137 -9.33 -17.30 7.18
C LEU A 137 -10.07 -18.53 7.71
N LYS A 138 -10.99 -19.13 6.96
CA LYS A 138 -11.66 -20.39 7.33
C LYS A 138 -10.68 -21.55 7.44
N ASN A 139 -9.58 -21.51 6.71
CA ASN A 139 -8.52 -22.50 6.73
C ASN A 139 -7.59 -22.37 7.97
N HIS A 140 -7.80 -21.34 8.78
CA HIS A 140 -7.01 -21.02 9.97
C HIS A 140 -7.86 -20.96 11.25
N PRO A 141 -8.65 -22.00 11.58
CA PRO A 141 -9.58 -21.99 12.71
C PRO A 141 -8.90 -21.76 14.07
N GLN A 142 -7.60 -22.09 14.18
CA GLN A 142 -6.81 -21.85 15.39
C GLN A 142 -6.70 -20.36 15.78
N PHE A 143 -6.97 -19.43 14.86
CA PHE A 143 -6.94 -18.00 15.13
C PHE A 143 -8.33 -17.40 15.37
N SER A 144 -9.41 -18.18 15.17
CA SER A 144 -10.79 -17.66 15.28
C SER A 144 -11.10 -17.04 16.64
N ASN A 145 -10.53 -17.58 17.72
CA ASN A 145 -10.76 -17.15 19.10
C ASN A 145 -9.68 -16.17 19.63
N HIS A 146 -8.73 -15.76 18.80
CA HIS A 146 -7.63 -14.87 19.17
C HIS A 146 -7.64 -13.60 18.32
N PHE A 147 -8.36 -12.60 18.75
CA PHE A 147 -8.55 -11.35 17.98
C PHE A 147 -7.23 -10.77 17.45
N ALA A 148 -6.23 -10.59 18.29
CA ALA A 148 -4.96 -10.00 17.86
C ALA A 148 -4.23 -10.86 16.80
N LYS A 149 -4.21 -12.19 16.95
CA LYS A 149 -3.59 -13.09 15.98
C LYS A 149 -4.37 -13.11 14.67
N ARG A 150 -5.70 -13.07 14.75
CA ARG A 150 -6.56 -13.01 13.56
C ARG A 150 -6.37 -11.70 12.82
N SER A 151 -6.32 -10.55 13.52
CA SER A 151 -6.06 -9.24 12.92
C SER A 151 -4.72 -9.23 12.20
N TRP A 152 -3.66 -9.64 12.87
CA TRP A 152 -2.31 -9.75 12.32
C TRP A 152 -2.24 -10.63 11.06
N LEU A 153 -2.92 -11.79 11.06
CA LEU A 153 -3.00 -12.65 9.88
C LEU A 153 -3.76 -11.98 8.74
N THR A 154 -4.94 -11.40 9.04
CA THR A 154 -5.79 -10.73 8.05
C THR A 154 -5.05 -9.61 7.32
N GLU A 155 -4.30 -8.78 8.05
CA GLU A 155 -3.53 -7.67 7.51
C GLU A 155 -2.43 -8.14 6.54
N ARG A 156 -1.75 -9.24 6.87
CA ARG A 156 -0.72 -9.85 6.00
C ARG A 156 -1.31 -10.56 4.80
N LEU A 157 -2.43 -11.26 4.97
CA LEU A 157 -3.19 -11.85 3.88
C LEU A 157 -3.68 -10.75 2.92
N ASN A 158 -4.05 -9.58 3.45
CA ASN A 158 -4.42 -8.44 2.61
C ASN A 158 -3.25 -8.00 1.73
N VAL A 159 -2.07 -7.76 2.29
CA VAL A 159 -0.90 -7.39 1.47
C VAL A 159 -0.65 -8.43 0.37
N ARG A 160 -0.69 -9.72 0.71
CA ARG A 160 -0.50 -10.81 -0.27
C ARG A 160 -1.58 -10.84 -1.34
N LEU A 161 -2.85 -10.64 -0.97
CA LEU A 161 -3.95 -10.54 -1.94
C LEU A 161 -3.72 -9.39 -2.93
N GLN A 162 -3.32 -8.22 -2.43
CA GLN A 162 -3.10 -7.05 -3.29
C GLN A 162 -1.88 -7.24 -4.21
N LEU A 163 -0.83 -7.92 -3.77
CA LEU A 163 0.29 -8.34 -4.63
C LEU A 163 -0.18 -9.26 -5.76
N ASN A 164 -1.02 -10.25 -5.46
CA ASN A 164 -1.57 -11.16 -6.44
C ASN A 164 -2.48 -10.43 -7.45
N ASN A 165 -3.35 -9.54 -6.95
CA ASN A 165 -4.21 -8.73 -7.80
C ASN A 165 -3.39 -7.85 -8.74
N LEU A 166 -2.35 -7.19 -8.23
CA LEU A 166 -1.44 -6.37 -9.02
C LEU A 166 -0.76 -7.18 -10.13
N LEU A 167 -0.23 -8.34 -9.78
CA LEU A 167 0.44 -9.24 -10.73
C LEU A 167 -0.52 -9.90 -11.73
N SER A 168 -1.84 -9.75 -11.60
CA SER A 168 -2.81 -10.20 -12.60
C SER A 168 -2.91 -9.28 -13.82
N TYR A 169 -2.35 -8.07 -13.78
CA TYR A 169 -2.37 -7.11 -14.88
C TYR A 169 -1.19 -7.29 -15.81
N ASP A 170 -1.45 -7.48 -17.10
CA ASP A 170 -0.43 -7.81 -18.11
C ASP A 170 0.68 -6.75 -18.20
N PHE A 171 0.31 -5.46 -18.20
CA PHE A 171 1.29 -4.36 -18.29
C PHE A 171 2.23 -4.28 -17.08
N ILE A 172 1.81 -4.82 -15.93
CA ILE A 172 2.64 -4.92 -14.72
C ILE A 172 3.54 -6.14 -14.80
N GLN A 173 2.97 -7.31 -15.19
CA GLN A 173 3.75 -8.53 -15.37
C GLN A 173 4.90 -8.32 -16.37
N GLU A 174 4.61 -7.71 -17.52
CA GLU A 174 5.60 -7.44 -18.56
C GLU A 174 6.80 -6.67 -18.02
N ARG A 175 6.54 -5.60 -17.27
CA ARG A 175 7.62 -4.78 -16.67
C ARG A 175 8.40 -5.50 -15.58
N VAL A 176 7.74 -6.35 -14.81
CA VAL A 176 8.41 -7.19 -13.80
C VAL A 176 9.30 -8.23 -14.47
N MET A 177 8.80 -8.91 -15.51
CA MET A 177 9.56 -9.91 -16.27
C MET A 177 10.79 -9.31 -16.98
N ASN A 178 10.68 -8.07 -17.44
CA ASN A 178 11.77 -7.33 -18.07
C ASN A 178 12.75 -6.68 -17.04
N ASN A 179 12.56 -6.90 -15.74
CA ASN A 179 13.33 -6.25 -14.66
C ASN A 179 13.24 -4.71 -14.64
N GLU A 180 12.20 -4.14 -15.24
CA GLU A 180 11.94 -2.70 -15.27
C GLU A 180 11.18 -2.22 -14.03
N LEU A 181 10.46 -3.11 -13.35
CA LEU A 181 9.67 -2.84 -12.16
C LEU A 181 9.94 -3.88 -11.06
N LYS A 182 10.33 -3.41 -9.88
CA LYS A 182 10.47 -4.24 -8.67
C LYS A 182 9.25 -4.05 -7.78
N ILE A 183 8.67 -5.15 -7.28
CA ILE A 183 7.46 -5.13 -6.46
C ILE A 183 7.78 -5.60 -5.04
N PHE A 184 7.19 -4.91 -4.04
CA PHE A 184 7.37 -5.18 -2.62
C PHE A 184 6.04 -5.17 -1.89
N GLY A 185 5.90 -6.03 -0.90
CA GLY A 185 4.77 -6.04 0.03
C GLY A 185 5.23 -5.74 1.45
N TRP A 186 4.82 -4.61 2.00
CA TRP A 186 5.18 -4.21 3.35
C TRP A 186 4.02 -4.37 4.32
N HIS A 187 4.35 -4.78 5.54
CA HIS A 187 3.45 -4.71 6.70
C HIS A 187 4.09 -3.81 7.76
N TYR A 188 3.51 -2.63 7.95
CA TYR A 188 3.97 -1.61 8.88
C TYR A 188 3.26 -1.76 10.23
N ILE A 189 4.02 -1.89 11.30
CA ILE A 189 3.51 -1.99 12.67
C ILE A 189 3.49 -0.60 13.29
N ILE A 190 2.31 -0.01 13.42
CA ILE A 190 2.12 1.38 13.86
C ILE A 190 2.73 1.62 15.24
N GLU A 191 2.51 0.71 16.19
CA GLU A 191 2.93 0.87 17.58
C GLU A 191 4.44 0.75 17.80
N THR A 192 5.18 0.16 16.87
CA THR A 192 6.64 -0.05 17.01
C THR A 192 7.47 0.61 15.93
N GLY A 193 6.85 1.10 14.86
CA GLY A 193 7.53 1.60 13.68
C GLY A 193 8.20 0.53 12.82
N ARG A 194 8.08 -0.75 13.17
CA ARG A 194 8.72 -1.84 12.43
C ARG A 194 8.02 -2.09 11.09
N ILE A 195 8.84 -2.42 10.10
CA ILE A 195 8.38 -2.79 8.76
C ILE A 195 8.84 -4.21 8.47
N TYR A 196 7.93 -5.02 7.97
CA TYR A 196 8.20 -6.36 7.47
C TYR A 196 7.95 -6.38 5.97
N ASN A 197 8.87 -6.98 5.20
CA ASN A 197 8.74 -7.16 3.76
C ASN A 197 8.33 -8.60 3.44
N TYR A 198 7.41 -8.75 2.50
CA TYR A 198 7.01 -10.06 1.99
C TYR A 198 8.13 -10.65 1.12
N ASN A 199 8.62 -11.82 1.50
CA ASN A 199 9.58 -12.59 0.72
C ASN A 199 8.81 -13.54 -0.20
N PHE A 200 8.99 -13.40 -1.52
CA PHE A 200 8.31 -14.20 -2.53
C PHE A 200 8.79 -15.63 -2.63
N GLU A 201 9.99 -15.95 -2.12
CA GLU A 201 10.55 -17.31 -2.12
C GLU A 201 10.05 -18.10 -0.90
N SER A 202 10.18 -17.53 0.29
CA SER A 202 9.75 -18.17 1.54
C SER A 202 8.25 -18.06 1.80
N HIS A 203 7.56 -17.12 1.14
CA HIS A 203 6.17 -16.76 1.39
C HIS A 203 5.88 -16.21 2.79
N PHE A 204 6.91 -15.72 3.50
CA PHE A 204 6.80 -15.11 4.81
C PHE A 204 7.11 -13.62 4.79
N PHE A 205 6.65 -12.93 5.84
CA PHE A 205 7.04 -11.55 6.11
C PHE A 205 8.27 -11.53 7.00
N GLU A 206 9.35 -10.97 6.51
CA GLU A 206 10.66 -10.86 7.16
C GLU A 206 10.93 -9.41 7.57
N PRO A 207 11.67 -9.15 8.65
CA PRO A 207 12.12 -7.79 8.98
C PRO A 207 12.81 -7.15 7.78
N ILE A 208 12.58 -5.86 7.53
CA ILE A 208 13.10 -5.16 6.35
C ILE A 208 14.64 -5.19 6.30
N GLU A 209 15.30 -5.27 7.45
CA GLU A 209 16.76 -5.40 7.56
C GLU A 209 17.30 -6.64 6.86
N GLU A 210 16.56 -7.75 6.90
CA GLU A 210 16.97 -8.99 6.22
C GLU A 210 16.90 -8.82 4.69
N THR A 211 15.87 -8.18 4.19
CA THR A 211 15.76 -7.84 2.76
C THR A 211 16.93 -6.96 2.29
N ILE A 212 17.35 -6.00 3.11
CA ILE A 212 18.48 -5.10 2.79
C ILE A 212 19.81 -5.89 2.78
N LYS A 213 20.02 -6.78 3.74
CA LYS A 213 21.23 -7.62 3.80
C LYS A 213 21.34 -8.53 2.57
N GLN A 214 20.26 -9.21 2.22
CA GLN A 214 20.22 -10.10 1.04
C GLN A 214 20.57 -9.34 -0.24
N ARG A 215 20.02 -8.13 -0.44
CA ARG A 215 20.29 -7.31 -1.62
C ARG A 215 21.73 -6.87 -1.70
N LYS A 216 22.31 -6.39 -0.60
CA LYS A 216 23.74 -5.99 -0.56
C LYS A 216 24.67 -7.15 -0.87
N SER A 217 24.30 -8.39 -0.51
CA SER A 217 25.08 -9.57 -0.85
C SER A 217 25.03 -9.92 -2.34
N HIS A 218 23.92 -9.59 -3.04
CA HIS A 218 23.76 -9.82 -4.48
C HIS A 218 24.35 -8.70 -5.36
N GLU A 219 24.51 -7.49 -4.84
CA GLU A 219 25.13 -6.36 -5.57
C GLU A 219 26.68 -6.37 -5.51
N ASN A 220 27.26 -7.22 -4.65
CA ASN A 220 28.72 -7.39 -4.52
C ASN A 220 29.27 -8.61 -5.31
N PHE A 221 28.49 -9.19 -6.22
CA PHE A 221 28.88 -10.17 -7.21
C PHE A 221 28.52 -9.64 -8.62
#